data_43293bbcc3f5c11c2fe58cec8a5843d2
#
_entry.id   43293bbcc3f5c11c2fe58cec8a5843d2
#
_cell.length_a   1.000
_cell.length_b   1.000
_cell.length_c   1.000
_cell.angle_alpha   90.00
_cell.angle_beta   90.00
_cell.angle_gamma   90.00
#
_symmetry.space_group_name_H-M   'P 1'
#
loop_
_entity.id
_entity.type
_entity.pdbx_description
1 polymer ?
#
loop_
_entity_poly.entity_id
_entity_poly.type
_entity_poly.pdbx_seq_one_letter_code
_entity_poly.pdbx_strand_id
1 'polypeptide(L)'
;MSVKHALSRGLELGRSVLQGGLLKAGGRVAAKLRAERLRAEPALRTAQPRALLPARYRYYRTSLRGLAAQLQSAGLFRRFVGGAPRNRAVFLAFGLGLGLVEQRLDEERLGAKACQEIQAVFQKKKFHSSLKPFTFGYKLEDYVIGNQIGKGSNAAVYEAAPQFASSKESERPSPLVPVEEDKDEHESRRVRSLTCCSLRNFPLAIKMLWNFGAGSSSEAILRSMSQELVPADPVALKQEKEQITLDGSFGVLPKRVSAHPNVIRVYRAFTADVPLLPGAREEYPDVLPARLNPDGLGNNRTLFLVMKNYPYTLRQYLQTCTPARRQACLMVLQLLEGVDHLCRQGVAHRDLKSDNVLLEFHSDGCPRLVIADFGCCLSQSDSSLQLPFSSMWVSRGGNASLMAPEVATAIPGHGAVIDYSKADAWAVGAIAYEILGQQNPFYGAVGLQSAKYQEQQLPALPSGAPADVQLVVQLLLRTDPSKRPSARVAANMLHLSLWGQKALANQDSAGLRKLLDWLLCQSAVVLLRGCGGPGGTGVEAELQRSFLCNLDLEDLLTAVGFLLYGRQQRQACILSAEIH
;
A
#
# COMPACT_ATOMS: atom_id res chain seq x y z
N MET A 1 19.83 26.19 -1.59
CA MET A 1 18.73 27.19 -1.45
C MET A 1 17.64 26.63 -0.58
N SER A 2 17.26 27.34 0.49
CA SER A 2 16.31 26.86 1.52
C SER A 2 14.89 26.74 0.94
N VAL A 3 14.17 25.66 1.32
CA VAL A 3 12.76 25.40 0.99
C VAL A 3 11.85 26.59 1.36
N LYS A 4 12.21 27.39 2.38
CA LYS A 4 11.55 28.66 2.71
C LYS A 4 11.58 29.68 1.57
N HIS A 5 12.68 29.76 0.82
CA HIS A 5 12.83 30.70 -0.30
C HIS A 5 11.99 30.30 -1.53
N ALA A 6 11.87 28.99 -1.77
CA ALA A 6 11.03 28.47 -2.85
C ALA A 6 9.52 28.62 -2.57
N LEU A 7 9.12 28.45 -1.30
CA LEU A 7 7.73 28.67 -0.86
C LEU A 7 7.35 30.16 -0.85
N SER A 8 8.26 31.05 -0.41
CA SER A 8 8.04 32.50 -0.45
C SER A 8 7.91 32.99 -1.89
N ARG A 9 8.79 32.57 -2.80
CA ARG A 9 8.66 32.89 -4.24
C ARG A 9 7.43 32.30 -4.90
N GLY A 10 7.01 31.09 -4.49
CA GLY A 10 5.76 30.46 -4.97
C GLY A 10 4.52 31.26 -4.56
N LEU A 11 4.51 31.79 -3.33
CA LEU A 11 3.43 32.63 -2.80
C LEU A 11 3.45 34.04 -3.44
N GLU A 12 4.63 34.62 -3.70
CA GLU A 12 4.73 35.91 -4.40
C GLU A 12 4.37 35.79 -5.88
N LEU A 13 4.79 34.73 -6.57
CA LEU A 13 4.34 34.43 -7.93
C LEU A 13 2.83 34.16 -7.99
N GLY A 14 2.27 33.47 -7.02
CA GLY A 14 0.82 33.27 -6.88
C GLY A 14 0.08 34.60 -6.68
N ARG A 15 0.59 35.49 -5.83
CA ARG A 15 0.05 36.85 -5.62
C ARG A 15 0.18 37.74 -6.87
N SER A 16 1.33 37.71 -7.54
CA SER A 16 1.58 38.50 -8.75
C SER A 16 0.71 38.05 -9.92
N VAL A 17 0.53 36.74 -10.10
CA VAL A 17 -0.37 36.18 -11.13
C VAL A 17 -1.83 36.46 -10.81
N LEU A 18 -2.21 36.49 -9.50
CA LEU A 18 -3.55 36.87 -9.06
C LEU A 18 -3.83 38.37 -9.29
N GLN A 19 -2.86 39.23 -9.02
CA GLN A 19 -3.03 40.70 -9.17
C GLN A 19 -2.97 41.19 -10.62
N GLY A 20 -2.18 40.52 -11.49
CA GLY A 20 -1.93 41.02 -12.84
C GLY A 20 -2.78 40.43 -13.97
N GLY A 21 -3.15 39.15 -13.88
CA GLY A 21 -3.75 38.41 -15.00
C GLY A 21 -5.13 37.80 -14.75
N LEU A 22 -5.34 37.21 -13.56
CA LEU A 22 -6.58 36.47 -13.25
C LEU A 22 -7.76 37.36 -12.92
N LEU A 23 -7.55 38.55 -12.31
CA LEU A 23 -8.62 39.53 -12.09
C LEU A 23 -9.19 40.07 -13.40
N LYS A 24 -8.34 40.29 -14.43
CA LYS A 24 -8.80 40.69 -15.77
C LYS A 24 -9.47 39.55 -16.53
N ALA A 25 -9.00 38.31 -16.38
CA ALA A 25 -9.63 37.13 -17.00
C ALA A 25 -10.95 36.77 -16.31
N GLY A 26 -10.99 36.80 -14.97
CA GLY A 26 -12.21 36.55 -14.19
C GLY A 26 -13.33 37.55 -14.49
N GLY A 27 -13.00 38.84 -14.64
CA GLY A 27 -13.95 39.88 -15.02
C GLY A 27 -14.54 39.65 -16.42
N ARG A 28 -13.74 39.26 -17.41
CA ARG A 28 -14.21 38.98 -18.79
C ARG A 28 -15.07 37.71 -18.88
N VAL A 29 -14.74 36.67 -18.09
CA VAL A 29 -15.52 35.43 -18.00
C VAL A 29 -16.87 35.69 -17.34
N ALA A 30 -16.89 36.45 -16.24
CA ALA A 30 -18.12 36.83 -15.58
C ALA A 30 -19.05 37.69 -16.46
N ALA A 31 -18.47 38.59 -17.26
CA ALA A 31 -19.23 39.41 -18.23
C ALA A 31 -19.80 38.54 -19.38
N LYS A 32 -19.03 37.58 -19.89
CA LYS A 32 -19.47 36.66 -20.97
C LYS A 32 -20.57 35.69 -20.49
N LEU A 33 -20.44 35.13 -19.29
CA LEU A 33 -21.47 34.28 -18.68
C LEU A 33 -22.75 35.06 -18.35
N ARG A 34 -22.65 36.35 -18.04
CA ARG A 34 -23.79 37.22 -17.84
C ARG A 34 -24.52 37.50 -19.16
N ALA A 35 -23.82 37.69 -20.25
CA ALA A 35 -24.38 37.90 -21.60
C ALA A 35 -25.05 36.63 -22.15
N GLU A 36 -24.49 35.44 -21.94
CA GLU A 36 -25.11 34.16 -22.34
C GLU A 36 -26.36 33.83 -21.51
N ARG A 37 -26.41 34.23 -20.23
CA ARG A 37 -27.60 34.06 -19.36
C ARG A 37 -28.79 34.94 -19.78
N LEU A 38 -28.53 36.08 -20.39
CA LEU A 38 -29.60 36.96 -20.92
C LEU A 38 -30.22 36.47 -22.22
N ARG A 39 -29.57 35.47 -22.89
CA ARG A 39 -30.05 34.84 -24.14
C ARG A 39 -30.85 33.55 -23.95
N ALA A 40 -30.89 32.99 -22.74
CA ALA A 40 -31.55 31.72 -22.42
C ALA A 40 -32.66 31.90 -21.39
N GLU A 41 -33.81 32.39 -21.81
CA GLU A 41 -35.12 32.19 -21.18
C GLU A 41 -36.19 32.12 -22.30
N PRO A 42 -37.35 31.45 -22.13
CA PRO A 42 -37.96 30.91 -20.92
C PRO A 42 -38.56 29.48 -21.10
N ALA A 43 -38.74 28.71 -20.05
CA ALA A 43 -39.99 28.00 -19.75
C ALA A 43 -39.94 27.12 -18.49
N LEU A 44 -41.04 27.22 -17.76
CA LEU A 44 -41.70 26.40 -16.75
C LEU A 44 -41.15 26.32 -15.34
N ARG A 45 -41.94 27.00 -14.48
CA ARG A 45 -41.94 26.99 -13.01
C ARG A 45 -42.76 25.80 -12.51
N THR A 46 -42.20 25.08 -11.51
CA THR A 46 -42.96 24.47 -10.41
C THR A 46 -42.30 24.86 -9.11
N ALA A 47 -43.14 25.32 -8.16
CA ALA A 47 -42.74 26.00 -6.94
C ALA A 47 -42.46 25.03 -5.79
N GLN A 48 -41.33 25.22 -5.09
CA GLN A 48 -41.14 24.82 -3.71
C GLN A 48 -40.50 25.98 -2.92
N PRO A 49 -40.78 26.12 -1.61
CA PRO A 49 -40.41 27.32 -0.86
C PRO A 49 -38.91 27.43 -0.64
N ARG A 50 -38.33 28.55 -1.08
CA ARG A 50 -36.91 28.88 -0.99
C ARG A 50 -36.69 29.82 0.20
N ALA A 51 -35.83 29.40 1.15
CA ALA A 51 -35.24 30.33 2.10
C ALA A 51 -34.41 31.38 1.34
N LEU A 52 -34.66 32.64 1.62
CA LEU A 52 -34.04 33.82 0.99
C LEU A 52 -32.57 33.93 1.47
N LEU A 53 -31.64 33.46 0.66
CA LEU A 53 -30.21 33.77 0.80
C LEU A 53 -29.85 34.88 -0.20
N PRO A 54 -29.01 35.88 0.20
CA PRO A 54 -28.62 37.00 -0.66
C PRO A 54 -27.94 36.50 -1.95
N ALA A 55 -28.21 37.18 -3.08
CA ALA A 55 -27.78 36.74 -4.42
C ALA A 55 -26.25 36.50 -4.59
N ARG A 56 -25.41 37.18 -3.78
CA ARG A 56 -23.95 37.00 -3.76
C ARG A 56 -23.48 35.63 -3.25
N TYR A 57 -24.32 34.90 -2.48
CA TYR A 57 -23.99 33.58 -1.92
C TYR A 57 -24.35 32.41 -2.82
N ARG A 58 -25.10 32.60 -3.89
CA ARG A 58 -25.46 31.53 -4.84
C ARG A 58 -24.30 31.10 -5.74
N TYR A 59 -23.26 31.92 -5.87
CA TYR A 59 -22.12 31.67 -6.74
C TYR A 59 -21.14 30.64 -6.18
N TYR A 60 -21.11 30.44 -4.86
CA TYR A 60 -20.15 29.61 -4.15
C TYR A 60 -20.62 28.18 -3.87
N ARG A 61 -21.80 27.81 -4.34
CA ARG A 61 -22.42 26.50 -4.06
C ARG A 61 -22.18 25.45 -5.13
N THR A 62 -21.33 25.71 -6.10
CA THR A 62 -20.94 24.73 -7.12
C THR A 62 -19.86 23.83 -6.57
N SER A 63 -20.12 22.49 -6.55
CA SER A 63 -19.10 21.50 -6.27
C SER A 63 -17.94 21.66 -7.24
N LEU A 64 -16.72 21.25 -6.87
CA LEU A 64 -15.57 21.22 -7.78
C LEU A 64 -15.88 20.46 -9.09
N ARG A 65 -16.78 19.46 -9.05
CA ARG A 65 -17.32 18.81 -10.25
C ARG A 65 -18.16 19.77 -11.10
N GLY A 66 -19.00 20.57 -10.48
CA GLY A 66 -19.80 21.58 -11.16
C GLY A 66 -18.94 22.69 -11.76
N LEU A 67 -17.94 23.16 -11.02
CA LEU A 67 -16.96 24.12 -11.50
C LEU A 67 -16.10 23.54 -12.64
N ALA A 68 -15.62 22.31 -12.49
CA ALA A 68 -14.88 21.62 -13.54
C ALA A 68 -15.74 21.39 -14.79
N ALA A 69 -17.02 21.02 -14.64
CA ALA A 69 -17.95 20.86 -15.75
C ALA A 69 -18.27 22.20 -16.44
N GLN A 70 -18.42 23.29 -15.68
CA GLN A 70 -18.63 24.62 -16.24
C GLN A 70 -17.40 25.15 -16.99
N LEU A 71 -16.20 24.89 -16.48
CA LEU A 71 -14.95 25.25 -17.13
C LEU A 71 -14.67 24.38 -18.36
N GLN A 72 -15.14 23.12 -18.35
CA GLN A 72 -15.06 22.19 -19.47
C GLN A 72 -16.01 22.63 -20.60
N SER A 73 -17.24 23.01 -20.26
CA SER A 73 -18.23 23.54 -21.22
C SER A 73 -17.85 24.89 -21.80
N ALA A 74 -17.16 25.74 -21.02
CA ALA A 74 -16.67 27.05 -21.46
C ALA A 74 -15.40 26.99 -22.32
N GLY A 75 -14.89 25.80 -22.67
CA GLY A 75 -13.68 25.64 -23.49
C GLY A 75 -12.38 26.06 -22.79
N LEU A 76 -12.49 26.63 -21.58
CA LEU A 76 -11.33 27.06 -20.77
C LEU A 76 -10.57 25.87 -20.22
N PHE A 77 -11.25 24.74 -20.01
CA PHE A 77 -10.62 23.51 -19.53
C PHE A 77 -9.57 22.97 -20.52
N ARG A 78 -9.78 23.08 -21.82
CA ARG A 78 -8.78 22.68 -22.84
C ARG A 78 -7.52 23.55 -22.79
N ARG A 79 -7.64 24.85 -22.51
CA ARG A 79 -6.49 25.74 -22.36
C ARG A 79 -5.70 25.49 -21.06
N PHE A 80 -6.38 25.07 -19.98
CA PHE A 80 -5.72 24.77 -18.70
C PHE A 80 -5.24 23.32 -18.60
N VAL A 81 -5.93 22.36 -19.23
CA VAL A 81 -5.56 20.93 -19.25
C VAL A 81 -4.43 20.65 -20.24
N GLY A 82 -4.34 21.43 -21.33
CA GLY A 82 -3.21 21.39 -22.27
C GLY A 82 -1.99 22.19 -21.83
N GLY A 83 -2.12 22.97 -20.73
CA GLY A 83 -1.03 23.73 -20.12
C GLY A 83 -0.22 22.91 -19.11
N ALA A 84 0.95 23.46 -18.73
CA ALA A 84 1.85 22.82 -17.79
C ALA A 84 1.13 22.38 -16.49
N PRO A 85 1.55 21.27 -15.87
CA PRO A 85 0.97 20.67 -14.67
C PRO A 85 0.83 21.59 -13.45
N ARG A 86 1.64 22.65 -13.39
CA ARG A 86 1.55 23.73 -12.38
C ARG A 86 0.16 24.37 -12.32
N ASN A 87 -0.50 24.52 -13.47
CA ASN A 87 -1.81 25.16 -13.55
C ASN A 87 -2.93 24.31 -12.94
N ARG A 88 -2.80 22.97 -12.96
CA ARG A 88 -3.75 22.06 -12.32
C ARG A 88 -3.70 22.12 -10.80
N ALA A 89 -2.49 22.18 -10.22
CA ALA A 89 -2.31 22.26 -8.77
C ALA A 89 -2.79 23.62 -8.22
N VAL A 90 -2.47 24.72 -8.91
CA VAL A 90 -2.94 26.08 -8.57
C VAL A 90 -4.47 26.14 -8.68
N PHE A 91 -5.05 25.55 -9.72
CA PHE A 91 -6.50 25.51 -9.91
C PHE A 91 -7.22 24.67 -8.83
N LEU A 92 -6.64 23.51 -8.46
CA LEU A 92 -7.19 22.68 -7.38
C LEU A 92 -7.11 23.41 -6.04
N ALA A 93 -5.96 23.99 -5.72
CA ALA A 93 -5.75 24.76 -4.49
C ALA A 93 -6.68 25.99 -4.41
N PHE A 94 -6.86 26.69 -5.54
CA PHE A 94 -7.72 27.87 -5.62
C PHE A 94 -9.21 27.50 -5.56
N GLY A 95 -9.65 26.47 -6.31
CA GLY A 95 -11.04 26.03 -6.33
C GLY A 95 -11.51 25.46 -4.99
N LEU A 96 -10.63 24.70 -4.30
CA LEU A 96 -10.87 24.17 -2.97
C LEU A 96 -10.81 25.28 -1.90
N GLY A 97 -9.84 26.18 -2.00
CA GLY A 97 -9.70 27.32 -1.08
C GLY A 97 -10.93 28.24 -1.08
N LEU A 98 -11.49 28.53 -2.25
CA LEU A 98 -12.72 29.33 -2.37
C LEU A 98 -13.96 28.63 -1.78
N GLY A 99 -14.00 27.28 -1.84
CA GLY A 99 -15.10 26.49 -1.26
C GLY A 99 -15.06 26.43 0.27
N LEU A 100 -13.90 26.69 0.88
CA LEU A 100 -13.69 26.56 2.33
C LEU A 100 -13.87 27.87 3.11
N VAL A 101 -13.97 29.02 2.44
CA VAL A 101 -13.90 30.36 3.09
C VAL A 101 -15.17 30.76 3.82
N GLU A 102 -16.33 30.14 3.62
CA GLU A 102 -17.58 30.57 4.27
C GLU A 102 -18.46 29.42 4.76
N GLN A 103 -18.49 29.16 6.04
CA GLN A 103 -19.61 28.89 6.96
C GLN A 103 -19.25 27.95 8.11
N ARG A 104 -19.34 28.48 9.32
CA ARG A 104 -19.09 27.83 10.62
C ARG A 104 -20.06 26.69 10.99
N LEU A 105 -21.10 26.43 10.22
CA LEU A 105 -22.20 25.53 10.59
C LEU A 105 -22.13 24.13 9.94
N ASP A 106 -21.17 23.86 9.04
CA ASP A 106 -21.03 22.57 8.35
C ASP A 106 -19.55 22.17 8.11
N GLU A 107 -18.64 22.52 9.03
CA GLU A 107 -17.19 22.26 8.86
C GLU A 107 -16.88 20.77 8.62
N GLU A 108 -17.58 19.85 9.30
CA GLU A 108 -17.39 18.41 9.09
C GLU A 108 -17.91 17.95 7.73
N ARG A 109 -19.07 18.44 7.28
CA ARG A 109 -19.61 18.09 5.96
C ARG A 109 -18.75 18.68 4.84
N LEU A 110 -18.24 19.89 5.02
CA LEU A 110 -17.31 20.51 4.09
C LEU A 110 -15.98 19.76 4.06
N GLY A 111 -15.49 19.33 5.23
CA GLY A 111 -14.30 18.52 5.38
C GLY A 111 -14.41 17.16 4.67
N ALA A 112 -15.50 16.43 4.91
CA ALA A 112 -15.77 15.16 4.24
C ALA A 112 -15.84 15.32 2.72
N LYS A 113 -16.50 16.39 2.24
CA LYS A 113 -16.57 16.68 0.81
C LYS A 113 -15.23 17.04 0.21
N ALA A 114 -14.41 17.84 0.89
CA ALA A 114 -13.05 18.17 0.45
C ALA A 114 -12.17 16.90 0.37
N CYS A 115 -12.25 16.02 1.37
CA CYS A 115 -11.56 14.73 1.35
C CYS A 115 -12.00 13.87 0.15
N GLN A 116 -13.31 13.74 -0.12
CA GLN A 116 -13.84 13.01 -1.27
C GLN A 116 -13.39 13.61 -2.62
N GLU A 117 -13.34 14.91 -2.74
CA GLU A 117 -12.90 15.58 -3.96
C GLU A 117 -11.40 15.41 -4.20
N ILE A 118 -10.56 15.49 -3.16
CA ILE A 118 -9.14 15.17 -3.21
C ILE A 118 -8.96 13.70 -3.62
N GLN A 119 -9.61 12.78 -2.94
CA GLN A 119 -9.57 11.36 -3.23
C GLN A 119 -9.92 11.07 -4.70
N ALA A 120 -11.00 11.66 -5.23
CA ALA A 120 -11.43 11.47 -6.61
C ALA A 120 -10.41 11.94 -7.65
N VAL A 121 -9.58 12.94 -7.34
CA VAL A 121 -8.50 13.41 -8.21
C VAL A 121 -7.37 12.38 -8.30
N PHE A 122 -7.02 11.76 -7.18
CA PHE A 122 -5.91 10.81 -7.11
C PHE A 122 -6.29 9.39 -7.53
N GLN A 123 -7.52 8.93 -7.28
CA GLN A 123 -8.02 7.61 -7.70
C GLN A 123 -8.04 7.40 -9.22
N LYS A 124 -8.11 8.47 -10.01
CA LYS A 124 -8.12 8.36 -11.50
C LYS A 124 -6.79 7.87 -12.07
N LYS A 125 -5.70 7.95 -11.34
CA LYS A 125 -4.38 7.44 -11.74
C LYS A 125 -4.15 6.07 -11.08
N LYS A 126 -4.69 5.01 -11.68
CA LYS A 126 -4.36 3.64 -11.25
C LYS A 126 -2.85 3.39 -11.37
N PHE A 127 -2.30 2.65 -10.41
CA PHE A 127 -0.94 2.13 -10.51
C PHE A 127 -0.86 1.20 -11.73
N HIS A 128 -0.28 1.68 -12.81
CA HIS A 128 0.06 0.83 -13.94
C HIS A 128 1.45 0.26 -13.68
N SER A 129 1.54 -1.05 -13.60
CA SER A 129 2.82 -1.75 -13.66
C SER A 129 3.49 -1.39 -14.99
N SER A 130 4.75 -0.99 -14.95
CA SER A 130 5.56 -0.64 -16.12
C SER A 130 5.95 -1.85 -16.97
N LEU A 131 5.62 -3.08 -16.55
CA LEU A 131 5.86 -4.28 -17.32
C LEU A 131 4.85 -4.39 -18.45
N LYS A 132 5.36 -4.40 -19.68
CA LYS A 132 4.55 -4.70 -20.87
C LYS A 132 3.86 -6.06 -20.68
N PRO A 133 2.57 -6.20 -21.01
CA PRO A 133 1.89 -7.48 -20.88
C PRO A 133 2.60 -8.51 -21.79
N PHE A 134 3.10 -9.58 -21.19
CA PHE A 134 3.60 -10.73 -21.95
C PHE A 134 2.42 -11.39 -22.65
N THR A 135 2.57 -11.76 -23.90
CA THR A 135 1.60 -12.59 -24.65
C THR A 135 1.83 -14.08 -24.43
N PHE A 136 2.95 -14.48 -23.80
CA PHE A 136 3.42 -15.85 -23.52
C PHE A 136 3.65 -16.04 -22.01
N GLY A 137 4.18 -17.19 -21.62
CA GLY A 137 4.60 -17.46 -20.24
C GLY A 137 3.60 -18.27 -19.44
N TYR A 138 2.77 -19.08 -20.11
CA TYR A 138 1.80 -19.96 -19.46
C TYR A 138 2.25 -21.42 -19.36
N LYS A 139 3.51 -21.69 -19.71
CA LYS A 139 4.14 -23.00 -19.61
C LYS A 139 5.50 -22.90 -18.96
N LEU A 140 5.94 -23.97 -18.34
CA LEU A 140 7.23 -24.00 -17.66
C LEU A 140 8.39 -23.84 -18.65
N GLU A 141 8.24 -24.37 -19.86
CA GLU A 141 9.21 -24.30 -20.95
C GLU A 141 9.43 -22.87 -21.48
N ASP A 142 8.54 -21.94 -21.17
CA ASP A 142 8.71 -20.53 -21.51
C ASP A 142 9.78 -19.83 -20.66
N TYR A 143 10.35 -20.54 -19.66
CA TYR A 143 11.29 -19.95 -18.68
C TYR A 143 12.58 -20.77 -18.57
N VAL A 144 13.69 -20.04 -18.44
CA VAL A 144 14.95 -20.59 -17.95
C VAL A 144 14.92 -20.49 -16.43
N ILE A 145 15.09 -21.62 -15.74
CA ILE A 145 15.07 -21.68 -14.27
C ILE A 145 16.50 -21.69 -13.75
N GLY A 146 16.77 -20.79 -12.81
CA GLY A 146 18.05 -20.65 -12.12
C GLY A 146 18.09 -21.41 -10.79
N ASN A 147 18.78 -20.82 -9.82
CA ASN A 147 18.96 -21.40 -8.49
C ASN A 147 17.71 -21.28 -7.63
N GLN A 148 17.62 -22.16 -6.62
CA GLN A 148 16.62 -22.02 -5.57
C GLN A 148 16.95 -20.80 -4.70
N ILE A 149 15.98 -19.89 -4.51
CA ILE A 149 16.12 -18.66 -3.71
C ILE A 149 15.29 -18.68 -2.43
N GLY A 150 14.39 -19.65 -2.30
CA GLY A 150 13.57 -19.80 -1.10
C GLY A 150 12.91 -21.17 -1.02
N LYS A 151 12.64 -21.59 0.23
CA LYS A 151 11.86 -22.78 0.56
C LYS A 151 11.01 -22.50 1.78
N GLY A 152 9.73 -22.78 1.68
CA GLY A 152 8.76 -22.68 2.78
C GLY A 152 8.14 -24.05 3.09
N SER A 153 7.14 -24.05 3.97
CA SER A 153 6.37 -25.25 4.31
C SER A 153 5.54 -25.83 3.15
N ASN A 154 5.19 -24.98 2.18
CA ASN A 154 4.23 -25.34 1.14
C ASN A 154 4.73 -25.09 -0.29
N ALA A 155 5.96 -24.63 -0.47
CA ALA A 155 6.49 -24.29 -1.79
C ALA A 155 8.02 -24.15 -1.81
N ALA A 156 8.60 -24.27 -3.00
CA ALA A 156 9.96 -23.81 -3.31
C ALA A 156 9.90 -22.68 -4.33
N VAL A 157 10.85 -21.73 -4.24
CA VAL A 157 10.95 -20.58 -5.12
C VAL A 157 12.30 -20.60 -5.83
N TYR A 158 12.27 -20.40 -7.13
CA TYR A 158 13.43 -20.42 -8.00
C TYR A 158 13.57 -19.12 -8.78
N GLU A 159 14.80 -18.72 -9.08
CA GLU A 159 15.08 -17.69 -10.07
C GLU A 159 14.57 -18.10 -11.44
N ALA A 160 14.07 -17.14 -12.22
CA ALA A 160 13.59 -17.41 -13.57
C ALA A 160 13.85 -16.24 -14.52
N ALA A 161 14.05 -16.57 -15.79
CA ALA A 161 14.12 -15.62 -16.89
C ALA A 161 13.27 -16.11 -18.07
N PRO A 162 12.64 -15.20 -18.86
CA PRO A 162 11.97 -15.60 -20.10
C PRO A 162 12.98 -16.21 -21.08
N GLN A 163 12.64 -17.34 -21.70
CA GLN A 163 13.55 -18.06 -22.60
C GLN A 163 13.97 -17.22 -23.82
N PHE A 164 13.17 -16.25 -24.25
CA PHE A 164 13.44 -15.40 -25.42
C PHE A 164 14.26 -14.14 -25.11
N ALA A 165 14.66 -13.90 -23.86
CA ALA A 165 15.45 -12.72 -23.48
C ALA A 165 16.95 -12.86 -23.83
N SER A 166 17.43 -14.05 -24.25
CA SER A 166 18.87 -14.33 -24.43
C SER A 166 19.44 -13.96 -25.81
N SER A 167 18.66 -13.38 -26.75
CA SER A 167 19.13 -13.17 -28.12
C SER A 167 19.38 -11.73 -28.56
N LYS A 168 19.28 -10.73 -27.66
CA LYS A 168 19.67 -9.33 -27.99
C LYS A 168 20.22 -8.63 -26.76
N GLU A 169 21.50 -8.41 -26.77
CA GLU A 169 22.36 -7.41 -26.12
C GLU A 169 23.63 -8.06 -25.52
N SER A 170 24.51 -8.47 -26.42
CA SER A 170 25.94 -8.57 -26.13
C SER A 170 26.57 -7.21 -26.44
N GLU A 171 26.41 -6.25 -25.57
CA GLU A 171 27.28 -5.07 -25.56
C GLU A 171 28.46 -5.31 -24.61
N ARG A 172 29.67 -5.14 -25.17
CA ARG A 172 30.96 -5.36 -24.53
C ARG A 172 31.15 -4.39 -23.35
N PRO A 173 31.69 -4.84 -22.21
CA PRO A 173 32.09 -3.93 -21.16
C PRO A 173 33.33 -3.12 -21.55
N SER A 174 33.25 -1.80 -21.42
CA SER A 174 34.41 -0.91 -21.49
C SER A 174 35.34 -1.14 -20.30
N PRO A 175 36.68 -1.00 -20.48
CA PRO A 175 37.64 -1.29 -19.42
C PRO A 175 37.61 -0.21 -18.34
N LEU A 176 37.51 -0.65 -17.10
CA LEU A 176 37.57 0.18 -15.89
C LEU A 176 39.03 0.51 -15.53
N VAL A 177 39.27 1.76 -15.24
CA VAL A 177 40.53 2.32 -14.69
C VAL A 177 40.60 1.94 -13.19
N PRO A 178 41.77 1.52 -12.66
CA PRO A 178 41.90 1.17 -11.23
C PRO A 178 41.97 2.41 -10.36
N VAL A 179 41.16 2.47 -9.33
CA VAL A 179 41.26 3.42 -8.20
C VAL A 179 41.58 2.59 -6.96
N GLU A 180 42.58 2.96 -6.18
CA GLU A 180 43.00 2.34 -4.94
C GLU A 180 41.91 2.49 -3.86
N GLU A 181 41.61 1.41 -3.13
CA GLU A 181 40.47 1.34 -2.21
C GLU A 181 40.81 0.70 -0.86
N ASP A 182 40.15 1.22 0.20
CA ASP A 182 40.19 0.73 1.58
C ASP A 182 39.49 -0.65 1.74
N LYS A 183 40.06 -1.51 2.61
CA LYS A 183 39.73 -2.93 2.67
C LYS A 183 38.42 -3.32 3.34
N ASP A 184 37.80 -2.48 4.15
CA ASP A 184 36.63 -2.84 4.97
C ASP A 184 35.25 -2.60 4.29
N GLU A 185 35.21 -1.87 3.19
CA GLU A 185 33.99 -1.69 2.37
C GLU A 185 33.78 -2.78 1.30
N HIS A 186 34.76 -3.64 1.12
CA HIS A 186 34.81 -4.58 -0.03
C HIS A 186 33.79 -5.71 0.03
N GLU A 187 33.48 -6.21 1.22
CA GLU A 187 32.58 -7.39 1.37
C GLU A 187 31.11 -7.03 1.18
N SER A 188 30.67 -5.89 1.72
CA SER A 188 29.31 -5.37 1.49
C SER A 188 29.06 -4.96 0.04
N ARG A 189 30.09 -4.40 -0.65
CA ARG A 189 30.00 -4.06 -2.09
C ARG A 189 29.97 -5.31 -2.96
N ARG A 190 30.76 -6.35 -2.60
CA ARG A 190 30.82 -7.61 -3.35
C ARG A 190 29.52 -8.37 -3.31
N VAL A 191 28.86 -8.46 -2.16
CA VAL A 191 27.54 -9.08 -2.00
C VAL A 191 26.48 -8.30 -2.79
N ARG A 192 26.46 -6.96 -2.70
CA ARG A 192 25.54 -6.12 -3.49
C ARG A 192 25.77 -6.26 -5.00
N SER A 193 27.03 -6.37 -5.44
CA SER A 193 27.36 -6.53 -6.85
C SER A 193 26.94 -7.89 -7.40
N LEU A 194 27.16 -8.98 -6.68
CA LEU A 194 26.74 -10.33 -7.08
C LEU A 194 25.22 -10.47 -7.15
N THR A 195 24.50 -9.92 -6.16
CA THR A 195 23.03 -9.94 -6.14
C THR A 195 22.44 -9.09 -7.28
N CYS A 196 23.07 -7.95 -7.59
CA CYS A 196 22.65 -7.11 -8.71
C CYS A 196 22.85 -7.79 -10.07
N CYS A 197 23.92 -8.58 -10.23
CA CYS A 197 24.17 -9.35 -11.46
C CYS A 197 23.16 -10.50 -11.62
N SER A 198 22.83 -11.22 -10.54
CA SER A 198 21.82 -12.29 -10.56
C SER A 198 20.45 -11.74 -10.93
N LEU A 199 19.99 -10.64 -10.33
CA LEU A 199 18.72 -9.99 -10.65
C LEU A 199 18.62 -9.47 -12.09
N ARG A 200 19.73 -9.10 -12.71
CA ARG A 200 19.75 -8.72 -14.14
C ARG A 200 19.53 -9.92 -15.05
N ASN A 201 20.09 -11.07 -14.69
CA ASN A 201 19.96 -12.30 -15.47
C ASN A 201 18.61 -12.99 -15.23
N PHE A 202 18.09 -12.96 -13.99
CA PHE A 202 16.84 -13.59 -13.58
C PHE A 202 15.87 -12.57 -12.96
N PRO A 203 15.16 -11.77 -13.79
CA PRO A 203 14.26 -10.72 -13.30
C PRO A 203 12.96 -11.26 -12.67
N LEU A 204 12.67 -12.55 -12.86
CA LEU A 204 11.48 -13.22 -12.37
C LEU A 204 11.84 -14.28 -11.32
N ALA A 205 10.83 -14.67 -10.55
CA ALA A 205 10.83 -15.82 -9.66
C ALA A 205 9.65 -16.71 -9.98
N ILE A 206 9.87 -18.03 -9.91
CA ILE A 206 8.83 -19.05 -10.05
C ILE A 206 8.66 -19.76 -8.71
N LYS A 207 7.45 -19.68 -8.13
CA LYS A 207 7.03 -20.43 -6.94
C LYS A 207 6.34 -21.70 -7.40
N MET A 208 6.92 -22.86 -7.08
CA MET A 208 6.33 -24.18 -7.26
C MET A 208 5.65 -24.61 -5.96
N LEU A 209 4.34 -24.78 -5.99
CA LEU A 209 3.57 -25.20 -4.81
C LEU A 209 3.63 -26.73 -4.63
N TRP A 210 3.58 -27.17 -3.40
CA TRP A 210 3.57 -28.60 -3.10
C TRP A 210 2.16 -29.16 -3.17
N ASN A 211 1.99 -30.21 -3.96
CA ASN A 211 0.72 -30.85 -4.19
C ASN A 211 0.68 -32.26 -3.60
N PHE A 212 0.16 -32.41 -2.39
CA PHE A 212 -0.05 -33.71 -1.76
C PHE A 212 -1.50 -34.23 -1.92
N GLY A 213 -2.49 -33.36 -2.00
CA GLY A 213 -3.89 -33.75 -1.88
C GLY A 213 -4.86 -33.27 -2.96
N ALA A 214 -4.43 -32.38 -3.87
CA ALA A 214 -5.33 -31.81 -4.88
C ALA A 214 -5.53 -32.72 -6.12
N GLY A 215 -4.86 -33.88 -6.19
CA GLY A 215 -4.87 -34.71 -7.39
C GLY A 215 -4.05 -34.09 -8.54
N SER A 216 -4.29 -34.53 -9.79
CA SER A 216 -3.50 -34.12 -10.95
C SER A 216 -4.29 -33.31 -11.99
N SER A 217 -5.59 -33.03 -11.79
CA SER A 217 -6.35 -32.17 -12.69
C SER A 217 -6.07 -30.70 -12.41
N SER A 218 -5.91 -29.88 -13.46
CA SER A 218 -5.69 -28.43 -13.34
C SER A 218 -6.77 -27.77 -12.49
N GLU A 219 -8.01 -28.17 -12.66
CA GLU A 219 -9.15 -27.65 -11.92
C GLU A 219 -9.05 -27.89 -10.42
N ALA A 220 -8.78 -29.14 -10.01
CA ALA A 220 -8.65 -29.52 -8.62
C ALA A 220 -7.48 -28.79 -7.94
N ILE A 221 -6.35 -28.65 -8.66
CA ILE A 221 -5.16 -27.92 -8.21
C ILE A 221 -5.50 -26.44 -7.99
N LEU A 222 -6.09 -25.77 -8.99
CA LEU A 222 -6.47 -24.35 -8.90
C LEU A 222 -7.48 -24.10 -7.79
N ARG A 223 -8.41 -25.01 -7.56
CA ARG A 223 -9.40 -24.92 -6.47
C ARG A 223 -8.72 -25.06 -5.11
N SER A 224 -7.89 -26.09 -4.94
CA SER A 224 -7.19 -26.39 -3.68
C SER A 224 -6.21 -25.29 -3.29
N MET A 225 -5.49 -24.71 -4.28
CA MET A 225 -4.45 -23.70 -4.09
C MET A 225 -4.94 -22.28 -4.42
N SER A 226 -6.25 -22.06 -4.42
CA SER A 226 -6.89 -20.82 -4.87
C SER A 226 -6.46 -19.57 -4.09
N GLN A 227 -6.08 -19.71 -2.82
CA GLN A 227 -5.61 -18.61 -1.97
C GLN A 227 -4.33 -17.95 -2.53
N GLU A 228 -3.45 -18.75 -3.11
CA GLU A 228 -2.22 -18.26 -3.76
C GLU A 228 -2.49 -17.39 -5.00
N LEU A 229 -3.69 -17.45 -5.56
CA LEU A 229 -4.13 -16.67 -6.72
C LEU A 229 -4.74 -15.32 -6.36
N VAL A 230 -4.89 -15.00 -5.07
CA VAL A 230 -5.43 -13.72 -4.60
C VAL A 230 -4.66 -12.52 -5.16
N PRO A 231 -3.30 -12.49 -5.19
CA PRO A 231 -2.54 -11.39 -5.77
C PRO A 231 -2.33 -11.51 -7.30
N ALA A 232 -3.06 -12.40 -7.97
CA ALA A 232 -2.85 -12.66 -9.40
C ALA A 232 -3.40 -11.53 -10.29
N ASP A 233 -2.63 -11.20 -11.31
CA ASP A 233 -3.06 -10.30 -12.38
C ASP A 233 -4.33 -10.84 -13.05
N PRO A 234 -5.25 -9.97 -13.51
CA PRO A 234 -6.42 -10.40 -14.28
C PRO A 234 -6.10 -11.28 -15.50
N VAL A 235 -4.92 -11.11 -16.08
CA VAL A 235 -4.45 -11.91 -17.24
C VAL A 235 -3.58 -13.11 -16.85
N ALA A 236 -3.32 -13.34 -15.56
CA ALA A 236 -2.42 -14.41 -15.11
C ALA A 236 -2.91 -15.81 -15.51
N LEU A 237 -4.21 -16.06 -15.62
CA LEU A 237 -4.87 -17.33 -15.94
C LEU A 237 -5.56 -17.32 -17.32
N LYS A 238 -5.08 -16.56 -18.28
CA LYS A 238 -5.80 -16.31 -19.52
C LYS A 238 -6.16 -17.59 -20.33
N GLN A 239 -5.27 -18.58 -20.38
CA GLN A 239 -5.51 -19.82 -21.13
C GLN A 239 -6.51 -20.78 -20.46
N GLU A 240 -6.57 -20.78 -19.14
CA GLU A 240 -7.47 -21.68 -18.42
C GLU A 240 -8.90 -21.13 -18.30
N LYS A 241 -9.10 -19.81 -18.46
CA LYS A 241 -10.43 -19.21 -18.52
C LYS A 241 -11.26 -19.70 -19.71
N GLU A 242 -10.65 -19.97 -20.85
CA GLU A 242 -11.38 -20.42 -22.04
C GLU A 242 -11.86 -21.88 -21.88
N GLN A 243 -11.12 -22.73 -21.17
CA GLN A 243 -11.56 -24.08 -20.82
C GLN A 243 -12.56 -24.09 -19.63
N ILE A 244 -12.41 -23.15 -18.71
CA ILE A 244 -13.22 -23.05 -17.49
C ILE A 244 -14.63 -22.50 -17.78
N THR A 245 -14.79 -21.62 -18.75
CA THR A 245 -16.08 -21.03 -19.12
C THR A 245 -16.98 -21.95 -19.94
N LEU A 246 -16.45 -23.00 -20.53
CA LEU A 246 -17.23 -23.93 -21.36
C LEU A 246 -18.10 -24.92 -20.57
N ASP A 247 -17.78 -25.19 -19.30
CA ASP A 247 -18.45 -26.24 -18.52
C ASP A 247 -19.44 -25.75 -17.44
N GLY A 248 -19.60 -24.46 -17.22
CA GLY A 248 -20.62 -23.87 -16.32
C GLY A 248 -20.58 -24.33 -14.84
N SER A 249 -19.61 -25.15 -14.44
CA SER A 249 -19.58 -25.91 -13.18
C SER A 249 -18.58 -25.36 -12.15
N PHE A 250 -17.97 -24.18 -12.39
CA PHE A 250 -16.95 -23.65 -11.51
C PHE A 250 -17.50 -22.94 -10.29
N GLY A 251 -17.09 -23.46 -9.13
CA GLY A 251 -17.16 -22.72 -7.87
C GLY A 251 -16.40 -21.38 -7.97
N VAL A 252 -16.87 -20.39 -7.21
CA VAL A 252 -16.36 -19.02 -7.18
C VAL A 252 -14.83 -18.99 -7.11
N LEU A 253 -14.17 -18.47 -8.16
CA LEU A 253 -12.75 -18.17 -8.10
C LEU A 253 -12.49 -17.20 -6.92
N PRO A 254 -11.35 -17.33 -6.22
CA PRO A 254 -11.04 -16.45 -5.10
C PRO A 254 -11.05 -15.00 -5.57
N LYS A 255 -11.50 -14.13 -4.68
CA LYS A 255 -11.49 -12.70 -4.92
C LYS A 255 -10.05 -12.24 -5.16
N ARG A 256 -9.80 -11.59 -6.28
CA ARG A 256 -8.48 -11.05 -6.60
C ARG A 256 -8.35 -9.63 -6.07
N VAL A 257 -7.17 -9.31 -5.54
CA VAL A 257 -6.83 -7.95 -5.13
C VAL A 257 -6.33 -7.15 -6.33
N SER A 258 -6.66 -5.86 -6.35
CA SER A 258 -6.10 -4.93 -7.32
C SER A 258 -4.62 -4.68 -7.03
N ALA A 259 -3.84 -4.28 -8.06
CA ALA A 259 -2.42 -4.03 -7.91
C ALA A 259 -2.12 -2.93 -6.88
N HIS A 260 -1.16 -3.19 -5.99
CA HIS A 260 -0.66 -2.24 -4.99
C HIS A 260 0.86 -2.34 -4.90
N PRO A 261 1.61 -1.23 -4.71
CA PRO A 261 3.08 -1.25 -4.68
C PRO A 261 3.65 -2.08 -3.52
N ASN A 262 2.90 -2.24 -2.43
CA ASN A 262 3.33 -2.98 -1.24
C ASN A 262 2.68 -4.39 -1.15
N VAL A 263 2.12 -4.91 -2.23
CA VAL A 263 1.57 -6.27 -2.32
C VAL A 263 2.16 -6.97 -3.54
N ILE A 264 2.60 -8.21 -3.37
CA ILE A 264 3.16 -9.02 -4.45
C ILE A 264 2.17 -9.14 -5.60
N ARG A 265 2.69 -9.22 -6.82
CA ARG A 265 1.88 -9.44 -8.02
C ARG A 265 2.31 -10.72 -8.71
N VAL A 266 1.38 -11.62 -8.90
CA VAL A 266 1.57 -12.82 -9.73
C VAL A 266 1.22 -12.46 -11.17
N TYR A 267 2.21 -12.54 -12.05
CA TYR A 267 2.06 -12.20 -13.46
C TYR A 267 1.46 -13.33 -14.28
N ARG A 268 1.82 -14.58 -13.94
CA ARG A 268 1.32 -15.81 -14.57
C ARG A 268 1.11 -16.87 -13.51
N ALA A 269 0.09 -17.67 -13.73
CA ALA A 269 -0.21 -18.86 -12.93
C ALA A 269 -0.65 -19.96 -13.91
N PHE A 270 -0.06 -21.14 -13.79
CA PHE A 270 -0.37 -22.28 -14.64
C PHE A 270 -0.07 -23.60 -13.91
N THR A 271 -0.74 -24.65 -14.29
CA THR A 271 -0.47 -25.99 -13.80
C THR A 271 0.43 -26.73 -14.79
N ALA A 272 1.45 -27.40 -14.28
CA ALA A 272 2.37 -28.21 -15.08
C ALA A 272 2.85 -29.44 -14.30
N ASP A 273 3.45 -30.39 -15.00
CA ASP A 273 4.10 -31.52 -14.37
C ASP A 273 5.30 -31.06 -13.56
N VAL A 274 5.46 -31.63 -12.36
CA VAL A 274 6.59 -31.31 -11.48
C VAL A 274 7.89 -31.75 -12.17
N PRO A 275 8.82 -30.82 -12.49
CA PRO A 275 10.13 -31.17 -13.04
C PRO A 275 11.10 -31.53 -11.93
N LEU A 276 12.23 -32.12 -12.29
CA LEU A 276 13.36 -32.20 -11.37
C LEU A 276 14.14 -30.90 -11.42
N LEU A 277 13.88 -30.02 -10.46
CA LEU A 277 14.56 -28.74 -10.33
C LEU A 277 15.91 -28.87 -9.62
N PRO A 278 16.83 -27.89 -9.78
CA PRO A 278 18.13 -27.91 -9.09
C PRO A 278 17.95 -28.02 -7.57
N GLY A 279 18.68 -28.95 -6.94
CA GLY A 279 18.64 -29.19 -5.48
C GLY A 279 17.38 -29.87 -4.96
N ALA A 280 16.42 -30.23 -5.81
CA ALA A 280 15.12 -30.74 -5.38
C ALA A 280 15.17 -32.05 -4.60
N ARG A 281 16.09 -32.97 -4.97
CA ARG A 281 16.24 -34.26 -4.28
C ARG A 281 16.85 -34.14 -2.89
N GLU A 282 17.71 -33.14 -2.69
CA GLU A 282 18.39 -32.87 -1.44
C GLU A 282 17.50 -32.05 -0.49
N GLU A 283 16.79 -31.10 -1.05
CA GLU A 283 16.07 -30.08 -0.27
C GLU A 283 14.64 -30.49 0.12
N TYR A 284 13.94 -31.21 -0.78
CA TYR A 284 12.53 -31.58 -0.56
C TYR A 284 12.16 -32.90 -1.27
N PRO A 285 12.86 -34.02 -0.95
CA PRO A 285 12.62 -35.32 -1.60
C PRO A 285 11.18 -35.82 -1.43
N ASP A 286 10.57 -35.58 -0.25
CA ASP A 286 9.22 -36.04 0.11
C ASP A 286 8.11 -35.38 -0.74
N VAL A 287 8.38 -34.22 -1.30
CA VAL A 287 7.42 -33.47 -2.13
C VAL A 287 7.41 -33.95 -3.58
N LEU A 288 8.48 -34.61 -4.01
CA LEU A 288 8.60 -35.06 -5.37
C LEU A 288 7.59 -36.18 -5.65
N PRO A 289 7.05 -36.27 -6.87
CA PRO A 289 6.27 -37.43 -7.28
C PRO A 289 7.10 -38.68 -7.40
N ALA A 290 6.48 -39.87 -7.24
CA ALA A 290 7.15 -41.16 -7.27
C ALA A 290 7.99 -41.40 -8.53
N ARG A 291 7.64 -40.78 -9.66
CA ARG A 291 8.44 -40.86 -10.90
C ARG A 291 9.80 -40.15 -10.81
N LEU A 292 10.00 -39.20 -9.89
CA LEU A 292 11.22 -38.44 -9.67
C LEU A 292 11.99 -38.90 -8.43
N ASN A 293 11.27 -39.34 -7.40
CA ASN A 293 11.78 -39.91 -6.16
C ASN A 293 10.86 -41.06 -5.72
N PRO A 294 11.34 -42.33 -5.63
CA PRO A 294 10.50 -43.49 -5.30
C PRO A 294 9.74 -43.35 -3.97
N ASP A 295 10.35 -42.66 -2.98
CA ASP A 295 9.76 -42.44 -1.66
C ASP A 295 8.94 -41.12 -1.56
N GLY A 296 8.83 -40.41 -2.68
CA GLY A 296 8.13 -39.12 -2.74
C GLY A 296 6.61 -39.29 -2.71
N LEU A 297 5.95 -38.40 -1.95
CA LEU A 297 4.49 -38.41 -1.71
C LEU A 297 3.73 -37.39 -2.56
N GLY A 298 4.44 -36.56 -3.32
CA GLY A 298 3.82 -35.49 -4.11
C GLY A 298 3.09 -36.02 -5.35
N ASN A 299 2.08 -35.27 -5.79
CA ASN A 299 1.40 -35.52 -7.06
C ASN A 299 2.24 -35.11 -8.28
N ASN A 300 1.95 -35.71 -9.44
CA ASN A 300 2.70 -35.44 -10.67
C ASN A 300 2.59 -34.01 -11.19
N ARG A 301 1.49 -33.33 -10.92
CA ARG A 301 1.22 -31.95 -11.37
C ARG A 301 1.01 -31.03 -10.19
N THR A 302 1.41 -29.77 -10.36
CA THR A 302 1.20 -28.73 -9.37
C THR A 302 0.98 -27.35 -10.00
N LEU A 303 0.72 -26.34 -9.15
CA LEU A 303 0.58 -24.95 -9.53
C LEU A 303 1.94 -24.23 -9.49
N PHE A 304 2.22 -23.50 -10.56
CA PHE A 304 3.36 -22.59 -10.67
C PHE A 304 2.89 -21.16 -10.73
N LEU A 305 3.55 -20.28 -9.97
CA LEU A 305 3.29 -18.85 -9.94
C LEU A 305 4.53 -18.09 -10.38
N VAL A 306 4.37 -17.22 -11.38
CA VAL A 306 5.45 -16.37 -11.87
C VAL A 306 5.25 -14.95 -11.35
N MET A 307 6.28 -14.42 -10.69
CA MET A 307 6.29 -13.10 -10.07
C MET A 307 7.63 -12.41 -10.32
N LYS A 308 7.76 -11.17 -9.89
CA LYS A 308 9.05 -10.46 -9.90
C LYS A 308 10.01 -11.12 -8.91
N ASN A 309 11.30 -11.19 -9.26
CA ASN A 309 12.35 -11.57 -8.33
C ASN A 309 12.72 -10.39 -7.42
N TYR A 310 12.90 -10.68 -6.13
CA TYR A 310 13.30 -9.71 -5.10
C TYR A 310 14.58 -10.18 -4.41
N PRO A 311 15.53 -9.26 -4.15
CA PRO A 311 16.86 -9.64 -3.66
C PRO A 311 16.88 -10.17 -2.23
N TYR A 312 15.97 -9.69 -1.38
CA TYR A 312 15.97 -10.00 0.05
C TYR A 312 14.57 -10.07 0.63
N THR A 313 14.41 -10.85 1.70
CA THR A 313 13.30 -10.70 2.65
C THR A 313 13.61 -9.58 3.65
N LEU A 314 12.59 -9.06 4.32
CA LEU A 314 12.76 -8.08 5.40
C LEU A 314 13.63 -8.64 6.53
N ARG A 315 13.44 -9.92 6.89
CA ARG A 315 14.26 -10.59 7.90
C ARG A 315 15.76 -10.59 7.53
N GLN A 316 16.09 -11.01 6.30
CA GLN A 316 17.48 -11.02 5.82
C GLN A 316 18.10 -9.63 5.81
N TYR A 317 17.36 -8.62 5.39
CA TYR A 317 17.81 -7.24 5.38
C TYR A 317 18.11 -6.74 6.82
N LEU A 318 17.21 -6.97 7.76
CA LEU A 318 17.35 -6.50 9.14
C LEU A 318 18.45 -7.23 9.93
N GLN A 319 18.90 -8.41 9.48
CA GLN A 319 20.07 -9.08 10.05
C GLN A 319 21.38 -8.35 9.74
N THR A 320 21.44 -7.63 8.63
CA THR A 320 22.66 -6.97 8.14
C THR A 320 22.59 -5.44 8.23
N CYS A 321 21.42 -4.87 8.27
CA CYS A 321 21.20 -3.43 8.21
C CYS A 321 20.21 -2.97 9.29
N THR A 322 20.57 -1.89 10.02
CA THR A 322 19.62 -1.18 10.88
C THR A 322 19.09 0.05 10.14
N PRO A 323 17.80 0.12 9.83
CA PRO A 323 17.23 1.27 9.11
C PRO A 323 17.39 2.58 9.89
N ALA A 324 17.72 3.67 9.18
CA ALA A 324 17.68 5.00 9.79
C ALA A 324 16.25 5.33 10.28
N ARG A 325 16.13 6.19 11.30
CA ARG A 325 14.83 6.51 11.94
C ARG A 325 13.70 6.82 10.96
N ARG A 326 13.99 7.65 9.94
CA ARG A 326 13.01 8.00 8.92
C ARG A 326 12.65 6.81 8.03
N GLN A 327 13.64 6.01 7.64
CA GLN A 327 13.41 4.79 6.86
C GLN A 327 12.55 3.79 7.64
N ALA A 328 12.84 3.57 8.92
CA ALA A 328 12.02 2.69 9.77
C ALA A 328 10.54 3.13 9.81
N CYS A 329 10.27 4.44 9.97
CA CYS A 329 8.91 4.97 9.89
C CYS A 329 8.25 4.70 8.53
N LEU A 330 8.98 4.92 7.43
CA LEU A 330 8.48 4.68 6.08
C LEU A 330 8.25 3.19 5.82
N MET A 331 9.06 2.30 6.39
CA MET A 331 8.90 0.85 6.28
C MET A 331 7.63 0.38 7.00
N VAL A 332 7.41 0.82 8.24
CA VAL A 332 6.17 0.51 8.99
C VAL A 332 4.94 1.07 8.25
N LEU A 333 5.04 2.30 7.73
CA LEU A 333 3.95 2.91 6.97
C LEU A 333 3.61 2.11 5.71
N GLN A 334 4.61 1.62 4.97
CA GLN A 334 4.39 0.78 3.79
C GLN A 334 3.62 -0.51 4.12
N LEU A 335 3.95 -1.18 5.23
CA LEU A 335 3.23 -2.37 5.69
C LEU A 335 1.76 -2.04 6.02
N LEU A 336 1.51 -0.92 6.71
CA LEU A 336 0.15 -0.48 7.03
C LEU A 336 -0.66 -0.13 5.78
N GLU A 337 -0.05 0.52 4.78
CA GLU A 337 -0.70 0.78 3.48
C GLU A 337 -1.04 -0.51 2.73
N GLY A 338 -0.12 -1.50 2.73
CA GLY A 338 -0.38 -2.82 2.16
C GLY A 338 -1.50 -3.56 2.86
N VAL A 339 -1.50 -3.59 4.19
CA VAL A 339 -2.55 -4.24 5.01
C VAL A 339 -3.90 -3.54 4.83
N ASP A 340 -3.95 -2.19 4.83
CA ASP A 340 -5.19 -1.46 4.57
C ASP A 340 -5.76 -1.79 3.18
N HIS A 341 -4.88 -1.85 2.17
CA HIS A 341 -5.30 -2.24 0.82
C HIS A 341 -5.94 -3.63 0.78
N LEU A 342 -5.32 -4.63 1.44
CA LEU A 342 -5.86 -5.98 1.54
C LEU A 342 -7.21 -6.00 2.27
N CYS A 343 -7.30 -5.36 3.43
CA CYS A 343 -8.54 -5.28 4.21
C CYS A 343 -9.69 -4.67 3.41
N ARG A 344 -9.45 -3.57 2.69
CA ARG A 344 -10.45 -2.94 1.80
C ARG A 344 -10.88 -3.83 0.64
N GLN A 345 -10.03 -4.76 0.24
CA GLN A 345 -10.35 -5.74 -0.80
C GLN A 345 -10.98 -7.03 -0.21
N GLY A 346 -11.27 -7.06 1.12
CA GLY A 346 -11.82 -8.23 1.80
C GLY A 346 -10.85 -9.39 1.92
N VAL A 347 -9.57 -9.08 2.10
CA VAL A 347 -8.50 -10.06 2.28
C VAL A 347 -7.77 -9.80 3.60
N ALA A 348 -7.61 -10.86 4.42
CA ALA A 348 -6.69 -10.89 5.54
C ALA A 348 -5.53 -11.85 5.22
N HIS A 349 -4.30 -11.42 5.45
CA HIS A 349 -3.10 -12.19 5.10
C HIS A 349 -2.90 -13.39 6.02
N ARG A 350 -3.10 -13.23 7.32
CA ARG A 350 -3.06 -14.24 8.39
C ARG A 350 -1.70 -14.91 8.66
N ASP A 351 -0.69 -14.64 7.85
CA ASP A 351 0.69 -15.14 8.04
C ASP A 351 1.72 -14.01 7.83
N LEU A 352 1.41 -12.80 8.31
CA LEU A 352 2.30 -11.67 8.16
C LEU A 352 3.48 -11.79 9.14
N LYS A 353 4.71 -11.87 8.58
CA LYS A 353 5.99 -11.95 9.30
C LYS A 353 7.10 -11.36 8.44
N SER A 354 8.24 -11.05 9.03
CA SER A 354 9.37 -10.45 8.31
C SER A 354 9.94 -11.33 7.17
N ASP A 355 9.73 -12.65 7.25
CA ASP A 355 10.09 -13.59 6.18
C ASP A 355 9.18 -13.44 4.95
N ASN A 356 7.91 -13.04 5.13
CA ASN A 356 6.90 -12.90 4.08
C ASN A 356 6.81 -11.46 3.54
N VAL A 357 7.78 -10.61 3.88
CA VAL A 357 7.92 -9.26 3.33
C VAL A 357 9.20 -9.20 2.50
N LEU A 358 9.06 -8.92 1.22
CA LEU A 358 10.16 -8.82 0.25
C LEU A 358 10.59 -7.37 0.08
N LEU A 359 11.86 -7.15 -0.32
CA LEU A 359 12.41 -5.81 -0.50
C LEU A 359 12.85 -5.56 -1.94
N GLU A 360 12.54 -4.37 -2.43
CA GLU A 360 13.06 -3.80 -3.67
C GLU A 360 13.81 -2.50 -3.36
N PHE A 361 15.04 -2.36 -3.87
CA PHE A 361 15.85 -1.18 -3.67
C PHE A 361 15.75 -0.24 -4.86
N HIS A 362 15.50 1.02 -4.58
CA HIS A 362 15.48 2.12 -5.53
C HIS A 362 16.58 3.14 -5.20
N SER A 363 16.86 4.03 -6.13
CA SER A 363 17.89 5.08 -5.99
C SER A 363 17.59 6.12 -4.91
N ASP A 364 16.37 6.17 -4.40
CA ASP A 364 15.93 7.12 -3.36
C ASP A 364 16.32 6.72 -1.91
N GLY A 365 17.01 5.60 -1.76
CA GLY A 365 17.59 5.15 -0.50
C GLY A 365 16.61 4.50 0.49
N CYS A 366 15.30 4.52 0.25
CA CYS A 366 14.31 3.80 1.04
C CYS A 366 13.89 2.52 0.33
N PRO A 367 14.05 1.32 0.93
CA PRO A 367 13.59 0.10 0.30
C PRO A 367 12.04 0.08 0.19
N ARG A 368 11.54 -0.43 -0.93
CA ARG A 368 10.12 -0.77 -1.06
C ARG A 368 9.87 -2.12 -0.43
N LEU A 369 8.87 -2.19 0.46
CA LEU A 369 8.41 -3.42 1.10
C LEU A 369 7.21 -3.98 0.32
N VAL A 370 7.22 -5.30 0.13
CA VAL A 370 6.18 -6.00 -0.65
C VAL A 370 5.71 -7.22 0.15
N ILE A 371 4.46 -7.22 0.58
CA ILE A 371 3.82 -8.34 1.28
C ILE A 371 3.63 -9.49 0.29
N ALA A 372 4.10 -10.67 0.65
CA ALA A 372 4.12 -11.87 -0.18
C ALA A 372 3.64 -13.10 0.60
N ASP A 373 3.43 -14.21 -0.09
CA ASP A 373 2.98 -15.51 0.43
C ASP A 373 1.53 -15.50 0.96
N PHE A 374 0.60 -15.67 0.03
CA PHE A 374 -0.85 -15.65 0.29
C PHE A 374 -1.45 -17.04 0.60
N GLY A 375 -0.62 -18.07 0.80
CA GLY A 375 -1.08 -19.44 1.04
C GLY A 375 -1.99 -19.63 2.25
N CYS A 376 -1.92 -18.72 3.23
CA CYS A 376 -2.77 -18.74 4.43
C CYS A 376 -3.88 -17.69 4.42
N CYS A 377 -4.04 -16.88 3.37
CA CYS A 377 -4.95 -15.74 3.39
C CYS A 377 -6.43 -16.15 3.53
N LEU A 378 -7.22 -15.27 4.13
CA LEU A 378 -8.69 -15.30 4.08
C LEU A 378 -9.13 -14.31 3.01
N SER A 379 -9.90 -14.79 2.03
CA SER A 379 -10.47 -13.95 0.98
C SER A 379 -11.97 -14.19 0.89
N GLN A 380 -12.75 -13.16 1.20
CA GLN A 380 -14.21 -13.23 1.23
C GLN A 380 -14.84 -12.22 0.27
N SER A 381 -15.96 -12.60 -0.33
CA SER A 381 -16.70 -11.76 -1.28
C SER A 381 -17.36 -10.56 -0.60
N ASP A 382 -17.83 -10.73 0.65
CA ASP A 382 -18.53 -9.71 1.42
C ASP A 382 -17.62 -8.69 2.12
N SER A 383 -16.30 -8.88 2.03
CA SER A 383 -15.29 -8.03 2.69
C SER A 383 -15.43 -7.92 4.22
N SER A 384 -16.21 -8.82 4.86
CA SER A 384 -16.45 -8.80 6.31
C SER A 384 -15.21 -9.17 7.11
N LEU A 385 -14.26 -9.94 6.52
CA LEU A 385 -13.09 -10.53 7.18
C LEU A 385 -13.44 -11.37 8.41
N GLN A 386 -14.66 -11.90 8.45
CA GLN A 386 -15.20 -12.71 9.55
C GLN A 386 -15.22 -14.18 9.14
N LEU A 387 -14.41 -15.00 9.83
CA LEU A 387 -14.35 -16.44 9.58
C LEU A 387 -15.30 -17.18 10.53
N PRO A 388 -16.34 -17.90 10.04
CA PRO A 388 -17.13 -18.78 10.88
C PRO A 388 -16.25 -19.84 11.57
N PHE A 389 -16.31 -19.88 12.89
CA PHE A 389 -15.44 -20.74 13.71
C PHE A 389 -16.25 -21.78 14.48
N SER A 390 -16.79 -22.75 13.73
CA SER A 390 -17.67 -23.79 14.28
C SER A 390 -16.93 -24.94 14.94
N SER A 391 -15.65 -25.17 14.62
CA SER A 391 -14.86 -26.29 15.15
C SER A 391 -13.36 -25.95 15.21
N MET A 392 -12.62 -26.72 16.02
CA MET A 392 -11.14 -26.59 16.13
C MET A 392 -10.39 -26.95 14.84
N TRP A 393 -11.04 -27.60 13.89
CA TRP A 393 -10.46 -27.98 12.61
C TRP A 393 -10.41 -26.80 11.60
N VAL A 394 -11.13 -25.72 11.89
CA VAL A 394 -11.06 -24.51 11.07
C VAL A 394 -9.72 -23.82 11.32
N SER A 395 -8.92 -23.67 10.26
CA SER A 395 -7.59 -23.06 10.36
C SER A 395 -7.68 -21.56 10.68
N ARG A 396 -6.97 -21.15 11.74
CA ARG A 396 -6.85 -19.74 12.16
C ARG A 396 -5.82 -18.95 11.37
N GLY A 397 -4.99 -19.61 10.55
CA GLY A 397 -3.91 -18.97 9.80
C GLY A 397 -2.55 -19.64 10.05
N GLY A 398 -1.47 -19.06 9.47
CA GLY A 398 -0.16 -19.69 9.39
C GLY A 398 0.72 -19.54 10.63
N ASN A 399 1.02 -18.32 11.06
CA ASN A 399 2.02 -18.06 12.10
C ASN A 399 1.41 -17.91 13.48
N ALA A 400 1.51 -18.96 14.31
CA ALA A 400 0.97 -18.95 15.67
C ALA A 400 1.62 -17.88 16.58
N SER A 401 2.91 -17.57 16.40
CA SER A 401 3.61 -16.57 17.21
C SER A 401 3.14 -15.15 16.94
N LEU A 402 2.78 -14.83 15.68
CA LEU A 402 2.27 -13.52 15.28
C LEU A 402 0.76 -13.53 14.99
N MET A 403 0.03 -14.43 15.62
CA MET A 403 -1.42 -14.47 15.58
C MET A 403 -1.99 -13.49 16.62
N ALA A 404 -2.82 -12.56 16.20
CA ALA A 404 -3.40 -11.55 17.09
C ALA A 404 -4.21 -12.18 18.24
N PRO A 405 -4.28 -11.54 19.43
CA PRO A 405 -4.94 -12.10 20.62
C PRO A 405 -6.35 -12.61 20.37
N GLU A 406 -7.19 -11.84 19.70
CA GLU A 406 -8.58 -12.19 19.37
C GLU A 406 -8.71 -13.44 18.50
N VAL A 407 -7.70 -13.69 17.65
CA VAL A 407 -7.63 -14.89 16.82
C VAL A 407 -7.11 -16.09 17.63
N ALA A 408 -6.05 -15.86 18.40
CA ALA A 408 -5.40 -16.91 19.21
C ALA A 408 -6.31 -17.44 20.32
N THR A 409 -7.13 -16.59 20.93
CA THR A 409 -8.04 -16.92 22.03
C THR A 409 -9.45 -17.32 21.59
N ALA A 410 -9.76 -17.26 20.29
CA ALA A 410 -11.08 -17.62 19.77
C ALA A 410 -11.47 -19.05 20.18
N ILE A 411 -12.70 -19.22 20.60
CA ILE A 411 -13.27 -20.52 21.00
C ILE A 411 -14.31 -20.92 19.94
N PRO A 412 -14.24 -22.14 19.40
CA PRO A 412 -15.23 -22.60 18.43
C PRO A 412 -16.59 -22.82 19.07
N GLY A 413 -17.65 -22.56 18.31
CA GLY A 413 -19.02 -22.75 18.77
C GLY A 413 -20.05 -22.45 17.69
N HIS A 414 -21.29 -22.73 17.99
CA HIS A 414 -22.41 -22.42 17.11
C HIS A 414 -22.54 -20.89 16.97
N GLY A 415 -22.36 -20.36 15.74
CA GLY A 415 -22.40 -18.94 15.48
C GLY A 415 -21.12 -18.17 15.88
N ALA A 416 -20.09 -18.86 16.38
CA ALA A 416 -18.81 -18.23 16.68
C ALA A 416 -18.13 -17.75 15.38
N VAL A 417 -17.49 -16.58 15.45
CA VAL A 417 -16.81 -15.93 14.33
C VAL A 417 -15.48 -15.37 14.80
N ILE A 418 -14.44 -15.50 13.97
CA ILE A 418 -13.15 -14.82 14.18
C ILE A 418 -13.12 -13.61 13.26
N ASP A 419 -12.90 -12.41 13.82
CA ASP A 419 -12.75 -11.16 13.07
C ASP A 419 -11.29 -10.86 12.81
N TYR A 420 -10.88 -10.83 11.53
CA TYR A 420 -9.52 -10.55 11.10
C TYR A 420 -9.29 -9.07 10.69
N SER A 421 -10.29 -8.21 10.80
CA SER A 421 -10.23 -6.82 10.32
C SER A 421 -9.04 -6.01 10.88
N LYS A 422 -8.53 -6.39 12.05
CA LYS A 422 -7.40 -5.74 12.73
C LYS A 422 -6.23 -6.67 13.07
N ALA A 423 -6.32 -7.95 12.67
CA ALA A 423 -5.33 -8.96 13.02
C ALA A 423 -3.97 -8.72 12.31
N ASP A 424 -3.98 -8.45 11.01
CA ASP A 424 -2.75 -8.16 10.27
C ASP A 424 -2.11 -6.83 10.72
N ALA A 425 -2.90 -5.84 11.13
CA ALA A 425 -2.41 -4.59 11.70
C ALA A 425 -1.67 -4.83 13.04
N TRP A 426 -2.14 -5.75 13.86
CA TRP A 426 -1.44 -6.19 15.08
C TRP A 426 -0.09 -6.84 14.72
N ALA A 427 -0.04 -7.71 13.70
CA ALA A 427 1.19 -8.34 13.24
C ALA A 427 2.21 -7.29 12.73
N VAL A 428 1.75 -6.21 12.06
CA VAL A 428 2.62 -5.07 11.71
C VAL A 428 3.23 -4.44 12.97
N GLY A 429 2.45 -4.29 14.05
CA GLY A 429 2.95 -3.79 15.34
C GLY A 429 4.10 -4.65 15.90
N ALA A 430 4.00 -5.98 15.80
CA ALA A 430 5.05 -6.90 16.23
C ALA A 430 6.31 -6.82 15.34
N ILE A 431 6.13 -6.78 14.00
CA ILE A 431 7.23 -6.63 13.04
C ILE A 431 7.93 -5.26 13.18
N ALA A 432 7.22 -4.23 13.63
CA ALA A 432 7.80 -2.91 13.85
C ALA A 432 8.96 -2.93 14.88
N TYR A 433 8.96 -3.84 15.85
CA TYR A 433 10.12 -4.03 16.73
C TYR A 433 11.37 -4.42 15.92
N GLU A 434 11.24 -5.37 15.01
CA GLU A 434 12.34 -5.81 14.15
C GLU A 434 12.86 -4.63 13.28
N ILE A 435 11.95 -3.87 12.66
CA ILE A 435 12.29 -2.70 11.84
C ILE A 435 13.00 -1.61 12.67
N LEU A 436 12.66 -1.48 13.95
CA LEU A 436 13.27 -0.52 14.87
C LEU A 436 14.56 -1.04 15.51
N GLY A 437 15.09 -2.19 15.05
CA GLY A 437 16.35 -2.77 15.50
C GLY A 437 16.25 -3.52 16.83
N GLN A 438 15.06 -3.99 17.21
CA GLN A 438 14.83 -4.80 18.38
C GLN A 438 14.36 -6.21 18.03
N GLN A 439 14.53 -7.13 18.97
CA GLN A 439 13.96 -8.46 18.85
C GLN A 439 12.42 -8.39 18.89
N ASN A 440 11.76 -9.17 18.05
CA ASN A 440 10.31 -9.29 18.08
C ASN A 440 9.87 -9.89 19.44
N PRO A 441 8.98 -9.22 20.20
CA PRO A 441 8.59 -9.65 21.54
C PRO A 441 7.94 -11.04 21.60
N PHE A 442 7.43 -11.55 20.49
CA PHE A 442 6.66 -12.80 20.40
C PHE A 442 7.50 -13.97 19.88
N TYR A 443 8.81 -13.76 19.59
CA TYR A 443 9.70 -14.81 19.12
C TYR A 443 10.65 -15.28 20.23
N GLY A 444 11.17 -16.51 20.05
CA GLY A 444 12.15 -17.12 20.94
C GLY A 444 11.55 -17.90 22.10
N ALA A 445 12.41 -18.60 22.85
CA ALA A 445 12.00 -19.50 23.94
C ALA A 445 11.32 -18.77 25.12
N VAL A 446 11.67 -17.50 25.32
CA VAL A 446 11.08 -16.63 26.37
C VAL A 446 10.16 -15.57 25.78
N GLY A 447 9.76 -15.72 24.51
CA GLY A 447 8.85 -14.79 23.83
C GLY A 447 7.47 -14.75 24.48
N LEU A 448 6.84 -13.58 24.38
CA LEU A 448 5.48 -13.39 24.87
C LEU A 448 4.50 -14.25 24.06
N GLN A 449 3.53 -14.83 24.74
CA GLN A 449 2.44 -15.54 24.06
C GLN A 449 1.33 -14.54 23.70
N SER A 450 1.02 -14.39 22.44
CA SER A 450 0.01 -13.43 21.95
C SER A 450 -1.36 -13.62 22.60
N ALA A 451 -1.72 -14.86 22.94
CA ALA A 451 -2.97 -15.20 23.62
C ALA A 451 -3.06 -14.75 25.09
N LYS A 452 -1.95 -14.42 25.75
CA LYS A 452 -1.91 -14.25 27.22
C LYS A 452 -1.15 -13.03 27.69
N TYR A 453 -0.42 -12.32 26.78
CA TYR A 453 0.41 -11.20 27.21
C TYR A 453 -0.43 -10.02 27.73
N GLN A 454 0.21 -9.25 28.61
CA GLN A 454 -0.30 -7.95 29.04
C GLN A 454 0.51 -6.85 28.34
N GLU A 455 -0.13 -5.75 28.00
CA GLU A 455 0.51 -4.65 27.25
C GLU A 455 1.74 -4.07 27.96
N GLN A 456 1.77 -4.12 29.32
CA GLN A 456 2.89 -3.68 30.14
C GLN A 456 4.12 -4.60 30.05
N GLN A 457 3.97 -5.82 29.55
CA GLN A 457 5.08 -6.77 29.35
C GLN A 457 5.84 -6.50 28.04
N LEU A 458 5.29 -5.67 27.16
CA LEU A 458 5.97 -5.31 25.91
C LEU A 458 7.26 -4.56 26.23
N PRO A 459 8.40 -4.95 25.64
CA PRO A 459 9.66 -4.23 25.81
C PRO A 459 9.53 -2.77 25.38
N ALA A 460 10.24 -1.88 26.07
CA ALA A 460 10.30 -0.49 25.67
C ALA A 460 10.96 -0.36 24.30
N LEU A 461 10.36 0.42 23.41
CA LEU A 461 10.95 0.72 22.12
C LEU A 461 12.18 1.63 22.26
N PRO A 462 13.13 1.61 21.29
CA PRO A 462 14.34 2.42 21.39
C PRO A 462 14.01 3.90 21.62
N SER A 463 14.72 4.56 22.56
CA SER A 463 14.57 6.00 22.82
C SER A 463 14.79 6.86 21.57
N GLY A 464 15.54 6.31 20.61
CA GLY A 464 15.76 6.91 19.30
C GLY A 464 14.56 6.88 18.36
N ALA A 465 13.55 6.04 18.56
CA ALA A 465 12.37 5.99 17.72
C ALA A 465 11.49 7.25 17.96
N PRO A 466 10.91 7.85 16.90
CA PRO A 466 10.01 8.98 17.07
C PRO A 466 8.83 8.61 17.98
N ALA A 467 8.47 9.53 18.89
CA ALA A 467 7.42 9.29 19.88
C ALA A 467 6.05 8.93 19.29
N ASP A 468 5.72 9.46 18.11
CA ASP A 468 4.47 9.12 17.42
C ASP A 468 4.53 7.70 16.82
N VAL A 469 5.72 7.19 16.40
CA VAL A 469 5.90 5.80 15.96
C VAL A 469 5.78 4.84 17.15
N GLN A 470 6.39 5.18 18.29
CA GLN A 470 6.22 4.40 19.52
C GLN A 470 4.75 4.28 19.90
N LEU A 471 4.00 5.39 19.85
CA LEU A 471 2.56 5.40 20.11
C LEU A 471 1.80 4.49 19.15
N VAL A 472 2.09 4.55 17.84
CA VAL A 472 1.43 3.70 16.83
C VAL A 472 1.69 2.23 17.14
N VAL A 473 2.94 1.84 17.42
CA VAL A 473 3.27 0.44 17.75
C VAL A 473 2.55 -0.04 19.01
N GLN A 474 2.52 0.79 20.07
CA GLN A 474 1.79 0.48 21.30
C GLN A 474 0.30 0.31 21.07
N LEU A 475 -0.31 1.15 20.23
CA LEU A 475 -1.74 1.06 19.89
C LEU A 475 -2.05 -0.16 19.02
N LEU A 476 -1.17 -0.51 18.08
CA LEU A 476 -1.34 -1.70 17.25
C LEU A 476 -1.27 -3.00 18.06
N LEU A 477 -0.46 -3.02 19.13
CA LEU A 477 -0.30 -4.15 20.03
C LEU A 477 -1.28 -4.15 21.21
N ARG A 478 -2.38 -3.40 21.15
CA ARG A 478 -3.49 -3.55 22.11
C ARG A 478 -4.06 -4.95 22.05
N THR A 479 -4.26 -5.57 23.22
CA THR A 479 -4.87 -6.90 23.32
C THR A 479 -6.35 -6.88 22.89
N ASP A 480 -7.04 -5.80 23.25
CA ASP A 480 -8.44 -5.55 22.86
C ASP A 480 -8.50 -4.97 21.45
N PRO A 481 -9.05 -5.68 20.43
CA PRO A 481 -9.14 -5.20 19.06
C PRO A 481 -10.04 -3.96 18.93
N SER A 482 -11.00 -3.73 19.85
CA SER A 482 -11.84 -2.53 19.81
C SER A 482 -11.06 -1.24 20.08
N LYS A 483 -9.99 -1.33 20.89
CA LYS A 483 -9.08 -0.23 21.24
C LYS A 483 -7.91 -0.07 20.27
N ARG A 484 -7.72 -1.04 19.38
CA ARG A 484 -6.67 -1.04 18.35
C ARG A 484 -7.13 -0.23 17.14
N PRO A 485 -6.34 0.71 16.61
CA PRO A 485 -6.66 1.39 15.37
C PRO A 485 -6.70 0.40 14.18
N SER A 486 -7.48 0.70 13.17
CA SER A 486 -7.36 0.03 11.86
C SER A 486 -6.01 0.33 11.22
N ALA A 487 -5.60 -0.47 10.22
CA ALA A 487 -4.38 -0.20 9.45
C ALA A 487 -4.43 1.19 8.80
N ARG A 488 -5.61 1.65 8.33
CA ARG A 488 -5.80 2.99 7.75
C ARG A 488 -5.57 4.09 8.77
N VAL A 489 -6.17 3.99 9.95
CA VAL A 489 -6.00 4.98 11.02
C VAL A 489 -4.53 5.05 11.45
N ALA A 490 -3.87 3.91 11.64
CA ALA A 490 -2.45 3.84 12.00
C ALA A 490 -1.55 4.42 10.89
N ALA A 491 -1.85 4.15 9.61
CA ALA A 491 -1.17 4.76 8.48
C ALA A 491 -1.35 6.29 8.46
N ASN A 492 -2.57 6.78 8.69
CA ASN A 492 -2.86 8.22 8.78
C ASN A 492 -2.08 8.88 9.92
N MET A 493 -1.93 8.21 11.08
CA MET A 493 -1.09 8.72 12.18
C MET A 493 0.36 8.92 11.74
N LEU A 494 0.96 7.94 11.03
CA LEU A 494 2.33 8.06 10.52
C LEU A 494 2.45 9.10 9.40
N HIS A 495 1.48 9.22 8.53
CA HIS A 495 1.44 10.29 7.51
C HIS A 495 1.42 11.68 8.16
N LEU A 496 0.58 11.88 9.16
CA LEU A 496 0.52 13.13 9.91
C LEU A 496 1.82 13.41 10.68
N SER A 497 2.43 12.37 11.26
CA SER A 497 3.72 12.49 11.97
C SER A 497 4.86 12.87 11.01
N LEU A 498 4.92 12.27 9.82
CA LEU A 498 5.99 12.51 8.84
C LEU A 498 5.87 13.85 8.11
N TRP A 499 4.64 14.25 7.75
CA TRP A 499 4.42 15.40 6.87
C TRP A 499 3.44 16.44 7.42
N GLY A 500 2.61 16.10 8.43
CA GLY A 500 1.53 16.94 8.96
C GLY A 500 1.78 17.57 10.32
N GLN A 501 3.01 17.55 10.86
CA GLN A 501 3.31 18.03 12.22
C GLN A 501 2.83 19.46 12.49
N LYS A 502 2.93 20.35 11.49
CA LYS A 502 2.47 21.74 11.62
C LYS A 502 0.94 21.87 11.71
N ALA A 503 0.20 20.96 11.07
CA ALA A 503 -1.24 20.90 11.14
C ALA A 503 -1.73 20.42 12.53
N LEU A 504 -0.86 19.68 13.25
CA LEU A 504 -1.13 19.16 14.59
C LEU A 504 -0.66 20.07 15.73
N ALA A 505 0.12 21.12 15.44
CA ALA A 505 0.85 21.88 16.47
C ALA A 505 -0.06 22.75 17.36
N ASN A 506 -1.21 23.23 16.88
CA ASN A 506 -2.13 24.10 17.62
C ASN A 506 -3.56 23.64 17.40
N GLN A 507 -4.12 22.99 18.38
CA GLN A 507 -5.52 22.52 18.38
C GLN A 507 -6.40 23.55 19.11
N ASP A 508 -6.69 24.64 18.41
CA ASP A 508 -7.75 25.56 18.75
C ASP A 508 -9.02 25.22 17.94
N SER A 509 -10.07 26.01 18.11
CA SER A 509 -11.33 25.89 17.34
C SER A 509 -11.16 25.93 15.81
N ALA A 510 -9.96 26.19 15.30
CA ALA A 510 -9.60 26.18 13.89
C ALA A 510 -8.80 24.92 13.47
N GLY A 511 -8.69 23.91 14.33
CA GLY A 511 -7.86 22.71 14.08
C GLY A 511 -8.25 21.96 12.82
N LEU A 512 -9.55 21.76 12.58
CA LEU A 512 -10.05 21.11 11.35
C LEU A 512 -9.69 21.93 10.11
N ARG A 513 -9.82 23.24 10.16
CA ARG A 513 -9.47 24.13 9.04
C ARG A 513 -7.98 24.06 8.71
N LYS A 514 -7.11 24.08 9.73
CA LYS A 514 -5.65 23.92 9.53
C LYS A 514 -5.30 22.57 8.91
N LEU A 515 -6.00 21.51 9.32
CA LEU A 515 -5.85 20.18 8.75
C LEU A 515 -6.23 20.16 7.26
N LEU A 516 -7.37 20.77 6.91
CA LEU A 516 -7.83 20.87 5.52
C LEU A 516 -6.90 21.71 4.66
N ASP A 517 -6.42 22.85 5.15
CA ASP A 517 -5.43 23.68 4.46
C ASP A 517 -4.12 22.90 4.21
N TRP A 518 -3.68 22.12 5.19
CA TRP A 518 -2.52 21.24 5.01
C TRP A 518 -2.77 20.15 3.95
N LEU A 519 -3.95 19.52 3.93
CA LEU A 519 -4.31 18.52 2.92
C LEU A 519 -4.29 19.11 1.50
N LEU A 520 -4.81 20.33 1.34
CA LEU A 520 -4.78 21.06 0.08
C LEU A 520 -3.34 21.33 -0.38
N CYS A 521 -2.48 21.79 0.54
CA CYS A 521 -1.07 22.01 0.26
C CYS A 521 -0.35 20.71 -0.13
N GLN A 522 -0.62 19.60 0.57
CA GLN A 522 -0.06 18.29 0.24
C GLN A 522 -0.52 17.81 -1.14
N SER A 523 -1.81 17.96 -1.44
CA SER A 523 -2.37 17.60 -2.75
C SER A 523 -1.68 18.35 -3.89
N ALA A 524 -1.48 19.66 -3.73
CA ALA A 524 -0.77 20.49 -4.69
C ALA A 524 0.69 20.04 -4.86
N VAL A 525 1.41 19.75 -3.77
CA VAL A 525 2.81 19.28 -3.80
C VAL A 525 2.94 17.96 -4.54
N VAL A 526 2.06 16.99 -4.25
CA VAL A 526 2.10 15.66 -4.89
C VAL A 526 1.75 15.75 -6.37
N LEU A 527 0.80 16.60 -6.76
CA LEU A 527 0.47 16.83 -8.17
C LEU A 527 1.64 17.48 -8.94
N LEU A 528 2.32 18.46 -8.33
CA LEU A 528 3.47 19.12 -8.94
C LEU A 528 4.67 18.16 -9.12
N ARG A 529 4.96 17.32 -8.12
CA ARG A 529 6.02 16.31 -8.20
C ARG A 529 5.72 15.25 -9.26
N GLY A 530 4.48 14.81 -9.40
CA GLY A 530 4.06 13.81 -10.39
C GLY A 530 4.14 14.27 -11.84
N CYS A 531 4.53 15.51 -12.10
CA CYS A 531 4.55 16.15 -13.41
C CYS A 531 5.94 16.56 -13.89
N GLY A 532 7.00 16.37 -13.10
CA GLY A 532 8.30 17.01 -13.32
C GLY A 532 9.53 16.09 -13.40
N GLY A 533 9.45 14.89 -14.00
CA GLY A 533 10.65 14.08 -14.26
C GLY A 533 10.88 12.93 -13.24
N PRO A 534 12.03 12.23 -13.33
CA PRO A 534 12.31 10.98 -12.59
C PRO A 534 12.31 11.10 -11.06
N GLY A 535 12.36 12.32 -10.50
CA GLY A 535 12.29 12.54 -9.04
C GLY A 535 10.91 12.34 -8.39
N GLY A 536 9.85 12.02 -9.16
CA GLY A 536 8.49 11.80 -8.67
C GLY A 536 8.08 10.33 -8.43
N THR A 537 9.02 9.38 -8.56
CA THR A 537 8.74 7.94 -8.55
C THR A 537 9.20 7.20 -7.29
N GLY A 538 9.75 7.90 -6.28
CA GLY A 538 10.26 7.28 -5.06
C GLY A 538 9.16 6.83 -4.09
N VAL A 539 9.54 5.96 -3.15
CA VAL A 539 8.66 5.37 -2.11
C VAL A 539 7.86 6.44 -1.36
N GLU A 540 8.49 7.55 -0.96
CA GLU A 540 7.80 8.64 -0.26
C GLU A 540 6.69 9.29 -1.09
N ALA A 541 6.95 9.50 -2.39
CA ALA A 541 5.95 10.09 -3.28
C ALA A 541 4.76 9.15 -3.50
N GLU A 542 5.02 7.85 -3.57
CA GLU A 542 3.97 6.82 -3.66
C GLU A 542 3.12 6.78 -2.39
N LEU A 543 3.74 6.80 -1.21
CA LEU A 543 3.04 6.83 0.07
C LEU A 543 2.17 8.08 0.22
N GLN A 544 2.69 9.27 -0.11
CA GLN A 544 1.91 10.50 -0.12
C GLN A 544 0.73 10.43 -1.09
N ARG A 545 0.91 9.81 -2.25
CA ARG A 545 -0.18 9.60 -3.20
C ARG A 545 -1.20 8.60 -2.68
N SER A 546 -0.76 7.47 -2.08
CA SER A 546 -1.63 6.48 -1.45
C SER A 546 -2.50 7.10 -0.38
N PHE A 547 -1.92 7.91 0.51
CA PHE A 547 -2.65 8.67 1.51
C PHE A 547 -3.79 9.50 0.89
N LEU A 548 -3.50 10.30 -0.14
CA LEU A 548 -4.49 11.14 -0.79
C LEU A 548 -5.54 10.35 -1.60
N CYS A 549 -5.17 9.17 -2.12
CA CYS A 549 -6.10 8.24 -2.77
C CYS A 549 -7.10 7.61 -1.80
N ASN A 550 -6.69 7.42 -0.54
CA ASN A 550 -7.45 6.71 0.49
C ASN A 550 -7.95 7.63 1.61
N LEU A 551 -8.00 8.94 1.33
CA LEU A 551 -8.35 9.95 2.30
C LEU A 551 -9.83 9.84 2.71
N ASP A 552 -10.06 9.60 4.00
CA ASP A 552 -11.38 9.66 4.64
C ASP A 552 -11.31 10.58 5.85
N LEU A 553 -12.34 11.38 6.09
CA LEU A 553 -12.33 12.38 7.15
C LEU A 553 -12.43 11.75 8.54
N GLU A 554 -13.25 10.73 8.71
CA GLU A 554 -13.47 10.06 9.99
C GLU A 554 -12.20 9.32 10.44
N ASP A 555 -11.58 8.55 9.55
CA ASP A 555 -10.29 7.90 9.79
C ASP A 555 -9.19 8.92 10.11
N LEU A 556 -9.20 10.07 9.43
CA LEU A 556 -8.20 11.12 9.64
C LEU A 556 -8.39 11.80 11.00
N LEU A 557 -9.62 12.15 11.38
CA LEU A 557 -9.93 12.75 12.68
C LEU A 557 -9.64 11.77 13.83
N THR A 558 -9.91 10.49 13.63
CA THR A 558 -9.56 9.44 14.59
C THR A 558 -8.04 9.37 14.78
N ALA A 559 -7.26 9.43 13.70
CA ALA A 559 -5.79 9.45 13.76
C ALA A 559 -5.27 10.70 14.50
N VAL A 560 -5.84 11.87 14.23
CA VAL A 560 -5.53 13.12 14.95
C VAL A 560 -5.83 12.96 16.43
N GLY A 561 -6.99 12.40 16.79
CA GLY A 561 -7.40 12.14 18.18
C GLY A 561 -6.38 11.29 18.94
N PHE A 562 -5.92 10.18 18.35
CA PHE A 562 -4.90 9.34 18.96
C PHE A 562 -3.57 10.08 19.16
N LEU A 563 -3.10 10.84 18.16
CA LEU A 563 -1.85 11.59 18.25
C LEU A 563 -1.88 12.66 19.33
N LEU A 564 -2.99 13.38 19.45
CA LEU A 564 -3.15 14.44 20.45
C LEU A 564 -3.23 13.87 21.86
N TYR A 565 -4.04 12.83 22.07
CA TYR A 565 -4.15 12.16 23.36
C TYR A 565 -2.79 11.60 23.81
N GLY A 566 -2.04 10.96 22.90
CA GLY A 566 -0.71 10.46 23.20
C GLY A 566 0.30 11.56 23.56
N ARG A 567 0.18 12.75 22.93
CA ARG A 567 1.03 13.91 23.28
C ARG A 567 0.68 14.48 24.65
N GLN A 568 -0.61 14.58 24.99
CA GLN A 568 -1.07 15.04 26.29
C GLN A 568 -0.62 14.11 27.41
N GLN A 569 -0.73 12.78 27.24
CA GLN A 569 -0.24 11.81 28.23
C GLN A 569 1.27 11.95 28.47
N ARG A 570 2.06 12.11 27.42
CA ARG A 570 3.52 12.31 27.55
C ARG A 570 3.87 13.58 28.30
N GLN A 571 3.18 14.70 28.03
CA GLN A 571 3.36 15.94 28.76
C GLN A 571 3.03 15.78 30.25
N ALA A 572 1.95 15.10 30.57
CA ALA A 572 1.56 14.83 31.95
C ALA A 572 2.60 13.98 32.68
N CYS A 573 3.18 12.96 32.01
CA CYS A 573 4.25 12.13 32.60
C CYS A 573 5.54 12.93 32.83
N ILE A 574 5.93 13.83 31.92
CA ILE A 574 7.13 14.67 32.09
C ILE A 574 6.93 15.62 33.28
N LEU A 575 5.79 16.29 33.35
CA LEU A 575 5.47 17.20 34.46
C LEU A 575 5.44 16.48 35.84
N SER A 576 4.95 15.23 35.88
CA SER A 576 4.95 14.45 37.10
C SER A 576 6.35 13.95 37.49
N ALA A 577 7.25 13.73 36.53
CA ALA A 577 8.64 13.33 36.78
C ALA A 577 9.53 14.51 37.19
N GLU A 578 9.17 15.76 36.87
CA GLU A 578 9.87 16.97 37.31
C GLU A 578 9.45 17.42 38.73
N ILE A 579 8.36 16.85 39.29
CA ILE A 579 7.84 17.17 40.63
C ILE A 579 8.41 16.18 41.71
N HIS A 580 9.02 15.07 41.29
CA HIS A 580 9.70 14.10 42.15
C HIS A 580 11.22 14.17 41.97
#